data_fb78ce11a3e17f643c77e5b9e69d1084
#
_entry.id   fb78ce11a3e17f643c77e5b9e69d1084
#
_cell.length_a   1.000
_cell.length_b   1.000
_cell.length_c   1.000
_cell.angle_alpha   90.00
_cell.angle_beta   90.00
_cell.angle_gamma   90.00
#
_symmetry.space_group_name_H-M   'P 1'
#
loop_
_entity.id
_entity.type
_entity.pdbx_description
1 polymer ?
#
loop_
_entity_poly.entity_id
_entity_poly.type
_entity_poly.pdbx_seq_one_letter_code
_entity_poly.pdbx_strand_id
1 'polypeptide(L)'
;MPAQEPKQKIAVLGGGLGSLSTVYGLTSQPDWEEKYEITVYQMGWRLGGKGASGRVKEKGDRIEEHGLHIWMGCYHNAFNMIQTAYRLCREKG
;
A
#
# COMPACT_ATOMS: atom_id res chain seq x y z
N MET A 1 -8.12 33.35 -15.94
CA MET A 1 -7.44 32.17 -15.42
C MET A 1 -8.48 31.16 -14.99
N PRO A 2 -8.48 29.99 -15.61
CA PRO A 2 -9.47 29.02 -15.20
C PRO A 2 -9.21 28.63 -13.76
N ALA A 3 -10.25 28.51 -12.95
CA ALA A 3 -10.14 27.99 -11.62
C ALA A 3 -9.70 26.54 -11.72
N GLN A 4 -8.75 26.14 -10.87
CA GLN A 4 -8.39 24.73 -10.77
C GLN A 4 -9.62 23.93 -10.34
N GLU A 5 -9.87 22.85 -11.05
CA GLU A 5 -10.92 21.94 -10.61
C GLU A 5 -10.55 21.37 -9.23
N PRO A 6 -11.50 21.31 -8.30
CA PRO A 6 -11.21 20.71 -7.02
C PRO A 6 -10.79 19.25 -7.18
N LYS A 7 -9.84 18.81 -6.37
CA LYS A 7 -9.41 17.42 -6.36
C LYS A 7 -10.57 16.52 -5.99
N GLN A 8 -10.65 15.37 -6.63
CA GLN A 8 -11.60 14.34 -6.25
C GLN A 8 -11.11 13.69 -4.98
N LYS A 9 -11.96 13.68 -3.96
CA LYS A 9 -11.64 13.05 -2.67
C LYS A 9 -11.98 11.57 -2.74
N ILE A 10 -10.99 10.74 -2.44
CA ILE A 10 -11.15 9.29 -2.46
C ILE A 10 -10.88 8.75 -1.06
N ALA A 11 -11.88 8.06 -0.51
CA ALA A 11 -11.73 7.37 0.78
C ALA A 11 -11.49 5.89 0.50
N VAL A 12 -10.36 5.37 0.98
CA VAL A 12 -10.04 3.95 0.87
C VAL A 12 -10.28 3.32 2.23
N LEU A 13 -11.25 2.43 2.30
CA LEU A 13 -11.66 1.80 3.55
C LEU A 13 -10.91 0.50 3.75
N GLY A 14 -10.05 0.48 4.75
CA GLY A 14 -9.18 -0.65 5.06
C GLY A 14 -7.77 -0.46 4.53
N GLY A 15 -6.83 -1.15 5.13
CA GLY A 15 -5.41 -1.07 4.77
C GLY A 15 -4.80 -2.40 4.34
N GLY A 16 -5.61 -3.33 3.84
CA GLY A 16 -5.13 -4.60 3.33
C GLY A 16 -4.52 -4.50 1.94
N LEU A 17 -4.09 -5.62 1.39
CA LEU A 17 -3.40 -5.63 0.08
C LEU A 17 -4.28 -5.13 -1.06
N GLY A 18 -5.57 -5.45 -1.05
CA GLY A 18 -6.49 -4.95 -2.08
C GLY A 18 -6.57 -3.43 -2.08
N SER A 19 -6.74 -2.83 -0.90
CA SER A 19 -6.80 -1.39 -0.74
C SER A 19 -5.48 -0.73 -1.11
N LEU A 20 -4.36 -1.28 -0.66
CA LEU A 20 -3.04 -0.74 -0.96
C LEU A 20 -2.71 -0.86 -2.45
N SER A 21 -3.14 -1.95 -3.10
CA SER A 21 -2.97 -2.12 -4.55
C SER A 21 -3.78 -1.08 -5.33
N THR A 22 -4.97 -0.74 -4.84
CA THR A 22 -5.79 0.31 -5.44
C THR A 22 -5.09 1.67 -5.33
N VAL A 23 -4.56 2.00 -4.16
CA VAL A 23 -3.79 3.23 -3.97
C VAL A 23 -2.57 3.25 -4.88
N TYR A 24 -1.86 2.13 -4.99
CA TYR A 24 -0.72 2.00 -5.90
C TYR A 24 -1.13 2.32 -7.35
N GLY A 25 -2.25 1.74 -7.81
CA GLY A 25 -2.74 1.98 -9.17
C GLY A 25 -3.08 3.44 -9.41
N LEU A 26 -3.77 4.08 -8.46
CA LEU A 26 -4.15 5.48 -8.57
C LEU A 26 -2.93 6.40 -8.56
N THR A 27 -1.98 6.14 -7.68
CA THR A 27 -0.79 6.98 -7.52
C THR A 27 0.28 6.71 -8.57
N SER A 28 0.09 5.70 -9.42
CA SER A 28 0.99 5.42 -10.54
C SER A 28 0.65 6.27 -11.77
N GLN A 29 -0.48 6.96 -11.75
CA GLN A 29 -0.85 7.85 -12.84
C GLN A 29 -0.07 9.17 -12.77
N PRO A 30 0.35 9.73 -13.92
CA PRO A 30 0.98 11.04 -13.89
C PRO A 30 -0.01 12.09 -13.37
N ASP A 31 0.51 13.02 -12.59
CA ASP A 31 -0.27 14.15 -12.05
C ASP A 31 -1.41 13.72 -11.11
N TRP A 32 -1.33 12.53 -10.50
CA TRP A 32 -2.37 12.08 -9.59
C TRP A 32 -2.57 13.05 -8.41
N GLU A 33 -1.51 13.72 -7.99
CA GLU A 33 -1.55 14.65 -6.86
C GLU A 33 -2.44 15.86 -7.16
N GLU A 34 -2.58 16.21 -8.42
CA GLU A 34 -3.45 17.29 -8.84
C GLU A 34 -4.90 16.87 -9.01
N LYS A 35 -5.12 15.56 -9.22
CA LYS A 35 -6.45 15.00 -9.49
C LYS A 35 -7.13 14.46 -8.26
N TYR A 36 -6.38 13.86 -7.35
CA TYR A 36 -6.95 13.09 -6.26
C TYR A 36 -6.38 13.51 -4.90
N GLU A 37 -7.26 13.50 -3.92
CA GLU A 37 -6.89 13.56 -2.50
C GLU A 37 -7.30 12.23 -1.90
N ILE A 38 -6.31 11.38 -1.58
CA ILE A 38 -6.55 10.00 -1.16
C ILE A 38 -6.32 9.88 0.34
N THR A 39 -7.30 9.33 1.04
CA THR A 39 -7.19 9.04 2.47
C THR A 39 -7.49 7.58 2.71
N VAL A 40 -6.60 6.88 3.40
CA VAL A 40 -6.77 5.48 3.77
C VAL A 40 -7.21 5.41 5.22
N TYR A 41 -8.35 4.79 5.46
CA TYR A 41 -8.91 4.61 6.80
C TYR A 41 -8.65 3.19 7.28
N GLN A 42 -7.94 3.05 8.36
CA GLN A 42 -7.52 1.75 8.89
C GLN A 42 -7.85 1.68 10.38
N MET A 43 -8.48 0.60 10.80
CA MET A 43 -8.84 0.42 12.21
C MET A 43 -7.66 -0.04 13.06
N GLY A 44 -6.74 -0.80 12.48
CA GLY A 44 -5.56 -1.28 13.19
C GLY A 44 -4.41 -0.29 13.16
N TRP A 45 -3.32 -0.66 13.80
CA TRP A 45 -2.15 0.20 13.92
C TRP A 45 -1.17 0.08 12.76
N ARG A 46 -1.38 -0.89 11.85
CA ARG A 46 -0.48 -1.09 10.72
C ARG A 46 -1.24 -1.45 9.46
N LEU A 47 -0.62 -1.18 8.32
CA LEU A 47 -1.15 -1.53 7.01
C LEU A 47 -0.71 -2.95 6.60
N GLY A 48 -1.34 -3.48 5.56
CA GLY A 48 -1.00 -4.76 4.99
C GLY A 48 -2.02 -5.86 5.21
N GLY A 49 -2.89 -5.72 6.23
CA GLY A 49 -3.93 -6.70 6.54
C GLY A 49 -3.34 -8.08 6.78
N LYS A 50 -3.93 -9.10 6.17
CA LYS A 50 -3.46 -10.49 6.32
C LYS A 50 -2.13 -10.75 5.62
N GLY A 51 -1.70 -9.86 4.75
CA GLY A 51 -0.38 -9.95 4.12
C GLY A 51 0.74 -9.41 4.98
N ALA A 52 0.42 -8.75 6.09
CA ALA A 52 1.44 -8.21 6.98
C ALA A 52 2.01 -9.28 7.89
N SER A 53 3.31 -9.19 8.14
CA SER A 53 3.99 -10.03 9.10
C SER A 53 4.22 -9.24 10.38
N GLY A 54 3.98 -9.85 11.52
CA GLY A 54 4.22 -9.25 12.81
C GLY A 54 5.30 -10.00 13.57
N ARG A 55 5.79 -9.38 14.63
CA ARG A 55 6.74 -10.02 15.52
C ARG A 55 6.31 -9.86 16.96
N VAL A 56 6.49 -10.92 17.73
CA VAL A 56 6.18 -10.91 19.16
C VAL A 56 7.50 -10.77 19.91
N LYS A 57 7.77 -9.55 20.39
CA LYS A 57 9.04 -9.23 21.04
C LYS A 57 9.26 -10.07 22.30
N GLU A 58 8.20 -10.32 23.04
CA GLU A 58 8.23 -11.09 24.29
C GLU A 58 8.59 -12.56 24.07
N LYS A 59 8.50 -13.03 22.83
CA LYS A 59 8.81 -14.42 22.46
C LYS A 59 10.00 -14.49 21.50
N GLY A 60 10.96 -13.59 21.67
CA GLY A 60 12.18 -13.58 20.86
C GLY A 60 11.99 -13.14 19.43
N ASP A 61 11.10 -12.16 19.20
CA ASP A 61 10.77 -11.66 17.88
C ASP A 61 10.17 -12.72 16.95
N ARG A 62 9.39 -13.64 17.53
CA ARG A 62 8.74 -14.67 16.73
C ARG A 62 7.85 -14.05 15.66
N ILE A 63 7.98 -14.54 14.44
CA ILE A 63 7.17 -14.07 13.31
C ILE A 63 5.75 -14.60 13.43
N GLU A 64 4.78 -13.69 13.31
CA GLU A 64 3.36 -14.02 13.32
C GLU A 64 2.71 -13.63 12.00
N GLU A 65 2.05 -14.59 11.35
CA GLU A 65 1.40 -14.36 10.07
C GLU A 65 0.03 -15.03 10.05
N HIS A 66 -0.92 -14.42 9.32
CA HIS A 66 -2.28 -14.95 9.22
C HIS A 66 -2.41 -16.15 8.28
N GLY A 67 -1.36 -16.53 7.63
CA GLY A 67 -1.37 -17.64 6.70
C GLY A 67 -0.03 -17.76 6.02
N LEU A 68 0.03 -18.64 5.04
CA LEU A 68 1.26 -18.85 4.28
C LEU A 68 1.48 -17.71 3.30
N HIS A 69 2.58 -17.00 3.44
CA HIS A 69 2.94 -15.90 2.55
C HIS A 69 3.89 -16.41 1.48
N ILE A 70 3.38 -16.64 0.28
CA ILE A 70 4.16 -17.14 -0.85
C ILE A 70 4.04 -16.19 -2.03
N TRP A 71 5.15 -15.97 -2.72
CA TRP A 71 5.21 -15.23 -3.97
C TRP A 71 5.32 -16.22 -5.13
N MET A 72 4.25 -16.38 -5.89
CA MET A 72 4.25 -17.26 -7.05
C MET A 72 4.81 -16.52 -8.28
N GLY A 73 5.54 -17.22 -9.13
CA GLY A 73 6.17 -16.60 -10.28
C GLY A 73 5.21 -15.94 -11.27
N CYS A 74 3.93 -16.33 -11.24
CA CYS A 74 2.91 -15.72 -12.10
C CYS A 74 2.34 -14.40 -11.56
N TYR A 75 2.75 -13.96 -10.41
CA TYR A 75 2.24 -12.73 -9.79
C TYR A 75 2.99 -11.49 -10.31
N HIS A 76 2.90 -11.23 -11.59
CA HIS A 76 3.65 -10.15 -12.25
C HIS A 76 3.36 -8.78 -11.66
N ASN A 77 2.08 -8.46 -11.44
CA ASN A 77 1.70 -7.16 -10.90
C ASN A 77 2.16 -6.98 -9.45
N ALA A 78 2.11 -8.05 -8.66
CA ALA A 78 2.58 -8.01 -7.29
C ALA A 78 4.09 -7.77 -7.22
N PHE A 79 4.87 -8.42 -8.07
CA PHE A 79 6.31 -8.20 -8.15
C PHE A 79 6.64 -6.79 -8.61
N ASN A 80 5.89 -6.27 -9.58
CA ASN A 80 6.08 -4.90 -10.04
C ASN A 80 5.85 -3.89 -8.91
N MET A 81 4.77 -4.07 -8.15
CA MET A 81 4.45 -3.21 -7.02
C MET A 81 5.55 -3.25 -5.95
N ILE A 82 6.03 -4.43 -5.61
CA ILE A 82 7.07 -4.60 -4.59
C ILE A 82 8.39 -3.96 -5.04
N GLN A 83 8.78 -4.15 -6.30
CA GLN A 83 9.98 -3.53 -6.83
C GLN A 83 9.90 -2.00 -6.77
N THR A 84 8.75 -1.45 -7.12
CA THR A 84 8.52 -0.02 -7.05
C THR A 84 8.61 0.48 -5.61
N ALA A 85 8.02 -0.25 -4.67
CA ALA A 85 8.06 0.13 -3.25
C ALA A 85 9.50 0.15 -2.73
N TYR A 86 10.29 -0.86 -3.03
CA TYR A 86 11.69 -0.90 -2.61
C TYR A 86 12.51 0.22 -3.23
N ARG A 87 12.29 0.51 -4.50
CA ARG A 87 12.98 1.61 -5.17
C ARG A 87 12.68 2.95 -4.50
N LEU A 88 11.41 3.22 -4.22
CA LEU A 88 11.01 4.46 -3.56
C LEU A 88 11.58 4.57 -2.16
N CYS A 89 11.63 3.48 -1.41
CA CYS A 89 12.24 3.46 -0.09
C CYS A 89 13.73 3.80 -0.16
N ARG A 90 14.45 3.29 -1.14
CA ARG A 90 15.87 3.60 -1.32
C ARG A 90 16.10 5.06 -1.69
N GLU A 91 15.25 5.63 -2.54
CA GLU A 91 15.37 7.02 -2.96
C GLU A 91 15.12 8.01 -1.82
N LYS A 92 14.29 7.63 -0.87
CA LYS A 92 13.98 8.50 0.26
C LYS A 92 14.86 8.26 1.49
N GLY A 93 15.75 7.33 1.40
CA GLY A 93 16.61 6.97 2.50
C GLY A 93 15.97 6.00 3.44
#